data_4f9531c59d4a16a2c165f1ffaf3479c0
#
_entry.id   4f9531c59d4a16a2c165f1ffaf3479c0
#
_cell.length_a   1.000
_cell.length_b   1.000
_cell.length_c   1.000
_cell.angle_alpha   90.00
_cell.angle_beta   90.00
_cell.angle_gamma   90.00
#
_symmetry.space_group_name_H-M   'P 1'
#
loop_
_entity.id
_entity.type
_entity.pdbx_description
1 polymer ?
#
loop_
_entity_poly.entity_id
_entity_poly.type
_entity_poly.pdbx_seq_one_letter_code
_entity_poly.pdbx_strand_id
1 'polypeptide(L)'
;QRTKKEYGPGVMAVSHGSHHTWGNIGYYLSALHRFKNAVGHTQIHHNPDSWEGWYWGAVHHWGHSLRVGQSETYGTVEDCLQNCDMIVFWSADPETTSGSYGAQEGTVRRQWLKNPDLGIDVVHVDPFYNSSAQFLPGKWFAPKPTTSVAMAMAIAYVWIKEDLYDKEYVASHTEGFDVWKAYLVGDEDGIAKTPEWQEAETGVPAKDVRALARDWGKKRVYLAPGGWGNGHGGACRNQTGIQWARVMVCLVAMQGLGKP
;
A
#
# COMPACT_ATOMS: atom_id res chain seq x y z
N GLN A 1 -6.21 8.99 42.31
CA GLN A 1 -7.30 8.49 43.15
C GLN A 1 -8.39 9.53 43.43
N ARG A 2 -8.02 10.79 43.73
CA ARG A 2 -9.00 11.88 43.94
C ARG A 2 -9.96 12.03 42.79
N THR A 3 -9.44 12.17 41.57
CA THR A 3 -10.23 12.35 40.32
C THR A 3 -11.19 11.19 40.10
N LYS A 4 -10.76 9.97 40.36
CA LYS A 4 -11.63 8.79 40.22
C LYS A 4 -12.75 8.75 41.26
N LYS A 5 -12.46 9.20 42.48
CA LYS A 5 -13.49 9.32 43.54
C LYS A 5 -14.55 10.34 43.18
N GLU A 6 -14.14 11.43 42.54
CA GLU A 6 -14.99 12.56 42.19
C GLU A 6 -15.81 12.28 40.91
N TYR A 7 -15.17 11.71 39.89
CA TYR A 7 -15.76 11.59 38.54
C TYR A 7 -15.96 10.14 38.06
N GLY A 8 -15.62 9.16 38.89
CA GLY A 8 -15.75 7.74 38.59
C GLY A 8 -14.54 7.10 37.89
N PRO A 9 -14.52 5.77 37.76
CA PRO A 9 -13.36 5.03 37.27
C PRO A 9 -13.02 5.30 35.82
N GLY A 10 -14.00 5.66 34.98
CA GLY A 10 -13.83 5.93 33.57
C GLY A 10 -13.17 7.26 33.23
N VAL A 11 -13.00 8.16 34.23
CA VAL A 11 -12.41 9.49 34.00
C VAL A 11 -10.95 9.46 33.53
N MET A 12 -10.24 8.36 33.82
CA MET A 12 -8.87 8.19 33.36
C MET A 12 -8.86 7.52 31.98
N ALA A 13 -8.72 8.32 30.94
CA ALA A 13 -8.54 7.81 29.60
C ALA A 13 -7.05 7.51 29.35
N VAL A 14 -6.75 6.40 28.69
CA VAL A 14 -5.39 6.01 28.33
C VAL A 14 -5.31 5.72 26.86
N SER A 15 -4.53 6.53 26.14
CA SER A 15 -4.05 6.26 24.81
C SER A 15 -2.60 5.79 24.88
N HIS A 16 -2.25 4.75 24.15
CA HIS A 16 -0.88 4.27 24.07
C HIS A 16 -0.54 3.94 22.62
N GLY A 17 0.67 4.24 22.23
CA GLY A 17 1.22 3.76 20.97
C GLY A 17 1.72 2.32 21.11
N SER A 18 1.92 1.67 20.00
CA SER A 18 2.59 0.37 19.91
C SER A 18 4.11 0.54 19.85
N HIS A 19 4.86 -0.52 20.12
CA HIS A 19 6.31 -0.62 19.90
C HIS A 19 7.20 0.27 20.81
N HIS A 20 6.68 0.82 21.89
CA HIS A 20 7.48 1.70 22.75
C HIS A 20 8.36 0.97 23.73
N THR A 21 7.93 -0.20 24.17
CA THR A 21 8.62 -0.94 25.22
C THR A 21 8.65 -2.41 24.85
N TRP A 22 9.84 -2.89 24.60
CA TRP A 22 10.10 -4.30 24.32
C TRP A 22 10.69 -4.99 25.54
N GLY A 23 10.48 -6.28 25.63
CA GLY A 23 10.95 -7.13 26.73
C GLY A 23 9.82 -7.58 27.66
N ASN A 24 10.13 -8.54 28.50
CA ASN A 24 9.14 -9.25 29.32
C ASN A 24 8.38 -8.38 30.32
N ILE A 25 9.03 -7.35 30.85
CA ILE A 25 8.43 -6.46 31.85
C ILE A 25 7.87 -5.20 31.19
N GLY A 26 8.57 -4.63 30.26
CA GLY A 26 8.21 -3.35 29.63
C GLY A 26 7.20 -3.45 28.50
N TYR A 27 6.88 -4.64 28.03
CA TYR A 27 5.95 -4.80 26.92
C TYR A 27 4.56 -4.27 27.27
N TYR A 28 4.08 -3.33 26.47
CA TYR A 28 2.86 -2.56 26.79
C TYR A 28 1.60 -3.42 26.92
N LEU A 29 1.51 -4.53 26.18
CA LEU A 29 0.38 -5.47 26.28
C LEU A 29 0.40 -6.33 27.54
N SER A 30 1.48 -6.36 28.29
CA SER A 30 1.59 -7.13 29.54
C SER A 30 1.53 -6.24 30.77
N ALA A 31 2.65 -5.66 31.16
CA ALA A 31 2.76 -4.92 32.41
C ALA A 31 1.88 -3.66 32.47
N LEU A 32 1.87 -2.86 31.38
CA LEU A 32 1.10 -1.64 31.32
C LEU A 32 -0.41 -1.92 31.31
N HIS A 33 -0.87 -2.93 30.58
CA HIS A 33 -2.29 -3.32 30.58
C HIS A 33 -2.72 -3.87 31.93
N ARG A 34 -1.89 -4.67 32.60
CA ARG A 34 -2.19 -5.14 33.97
C ARG A 34 -2.36 -3.98 34.93
N PHE A 35 -1.45 -3.01 34.92
CA PHE A 35 -1.55 -1.81 35.72
C PHE A 35 -2.82 -1.03 35.44
N LYS A 36 -3.11 -0.74 34.15
CA LYS A 36 -4.30 -0.01 33.76
C LYS A 36 -5.59 -0.71 34.18
N ASN A 37 -5.66 -2.03 33.99
CA ASN A 37 -6.82 -2.83 34.39
C ASN A 37 -6.99 -2.83 35.92
N ALA A 38 -5.90 -2.94 36.68
CA ALA A 38 -5.95 -2.88 38.12
C ALA A 38 -6.44 -1.54 38.67
N VAL A 39 -6.08 -0.44 38.02
CA VAL A 39 -6.54 0.90 38.45
C VAL A 39 -7.87 1.30 37.82
N GLY A 40 -8.34 0.60 36.82
CA GLY A 40 -9.53 0.95 36.00
C GLY A 40 -9.32 2.18 35.13
N HIS A 41 -9.64 2.07 33.86
CA HIS A 41 -9.45 3.14 32.89
C HIS A 41 -10.44 3.01 31.73
N THR A 42 -10.57 4.08 30.95
CA THR A 42 -11.18 4.05 29.63
C THR A 42 -10.08 3.90 28.59
N GLN A 43 -10.10 2.83 27.84
CA GLN A 43 -9.15 2.62 26.75
C GLN A 43 -9.59 3.43 25.53
N ILE A 44 -8.67 4.23 25.02
CA ILE A 44 -8.83 4.89 23.73
C ILE A 44 -8.15 3.99 22.69
N HIS A 45 -8.95 3.50 21.77
CA HIS A 45 -8.42 2.82 20.60
C HIS A 45 -8.00 3.84 19.56
N HIS A 46 -6.79 3.67 19.07
CA HIS A 46 -6.32 4.36 17.88
C HIS A 46 -6.52 3.45 16.67
N ASN A 47 -7.16 3.92 15.66
CA ASN A 47 -7.33 3.21 14.39
C ASN A 47 -7.88 4.12 13.32
N PRO A 48 -7.45 3.94 12.09
CA PRO A 48 -6.26 3.28 11.59
C PRO A 48 -5.08 4.25 11.61
N ASP A 49 -4.05 3.97 12.39
CA ASP A 49 -2.92 4.90 12.59
C ASP A 49 -1.59 4.43 11.99
N SER A 50 -1.46 3.15 11.68
CA SER A 50 -0.24 2.58 11.11
C SER A 50 -0.51 2.07 9.69
N TRP A 51 -0.73 0.80 9.52
CA TRP A 51 -1.00 0.15 8.24
C TRP A 51 -2.37 -0.54 8.19
N GLU A 52 -3.19 -0.27 9.17
CA GLU A 52 -4.51 -0.89 9.31
C GLU A 52 -5.43 -0.59 8.13
N GLY A 53 -5.25 0.54 7.45
CA GLY A 53 -5.95 0.82 6.20
C GLY A 53 -5.66 -0.23 5.13
N TRP A 54 -4.40 -0.68 5.02
CA TRP A 54 -4.05 -1.80 4.15
C TRP A 54 -4.70 -3.10 4.61
N TYR A 55 -4.55 -3.41 5.90
CA TYR A 55 -5.11 -4.61 6.49
C TYR A 55 -6.63 -4.72 6.23
N TRP A 56 -7.37 -3.66 6.54
CA TRP A 56 -8.82 -3.65 6.33
C TRP A 56 -9.20 -3.65 4.85
N GLY A 57 -8.52 -2.88 4.03
CA GLY A 57 -8.81 -2.79 2.60
C GLY A 57 -8.47 -4.09 1.85
N ALA A 58 -7.28 -4.63 2.05
CA ALA A 58 -6.80 -5.80 1.34
C ALA A 58 -7.57 -7.08 1.72
N VAL A 59 -7.97 -7.23 2.99
CA VAL A 59 -8.76 -8.38 3.45
C VAL A 59 -10.02 -8.58 2.62
N HIS A 60 -10.70 -7.51 2.22
CA HIS A 60 -11.91 -7.60 1.40
C HIS A 60 -11.66 -8.17 -0.01
N HIS A 61 -10.41 -8.22 -0.45
CA HIS A 61 -10.03 -8.69 -1.77
C HIS A 61 -9.21 -9.99 -1.71
N TRP A 62 -8.28 -10.10 -0.77
CA TRP A 62 -7.51 -11.32 -0.56
C TRP A 62 -8.28 -12.42 0.16
N GLY A 63 -9.35 -12.08 0.86
CA GLY A 63 -10.14 -13.03 1.65
C GLY A 63 -9.55 -13.37 3.02
N HIS A 64 -8.34 -12.94 3.33
CA HIS A 64 -7.75 -13.11 4.66
C HIS A 64 -6.74 -12.01 4.99
N SER A 65 -6.30 -11.98 6.26
CA SER A 65 -5.31 -11.03 6.73
C SER A 65 -3.92 -11.32 6.16
N LEU A 66 -3.36 -10.39 5.42
CA LEU A 66 -1.98 -10.44 4.98
C LEU A 66 -0.97 -10.49 6.14
N ARG A 67 -1.37 -10.05 7.34
CA ARG A 67 -0.52 -10.15 8.53
C ARG A 67 -0.25 -11.60 8.91
N VAL A 68 -1.20 -12.48 8.70
CA VAL A 68 -1.06 -13.92 8.98
C VAL A 68 -0.32 -14.63 7.84
N GLY A 69 -0.48 -14.16 6.61
CA GLY A 69 0.19 -14.71 5.43
C GLY A 69 1.64 -14.25 5.23
N GLN A 70 2.19 -13.46 6.14
CA GLN A 70 3.59 -12.98 6.05
C GLN A 70 4.66 -14.07 6.21
N SER A 71 4.27 -15.25 6.57
CA SER A 71 5.19 -16.40 6.66
C SER A 71 5.50 -17.04 5.30
N GLU A 72 4.76 -16.68 4.27
CA GLU A 72 4.98 -17.18 2.92
C GLU A 72 5.78 -16.17 2.10
N THR A 73 6.90 -16.60 1.60
CA THR A 73 7.85 -15.77 0.85
C THR A 73 7.45 -15.70 -0.61
N TYR A 74 6.48 -14.84 -0.93
CA TYR A 74 6.23 -14.45 -2.32
C TYR A 74 7.01 -13.19 -2.65
N GLY A 75 7.52 -13.12 -3.86
CA GLY A 75 8.16 -11.92 -4.38
C GLY A 75 9.28 -11.44 -3.48
N THR A 76 10.24 -12.30 -3.17
CA THR A 76 11.45 -11.90 -2.44
C THR A 76 12.18 -10.82 -3.22
N VAL A 77 13.03 -10.05 -2.53
CA VAL A 77 13.83 -9.02 -3.20
C VAL A 77 14.69 -9.65 -4.29
N GLU A 78 15.23 -10.84 -4.04
CA GLU A 78 16.01 -11.60 -5.02
C GLU A 78 15.20 -11.95 -6.26
N ASP A 79 13.99 -12.48 -6.07
CA ASP A 79 13.10 -12.83 -7.18
C ASP A 79 12.73 -11.60 -8.01
N CYS A 80 12.35 -10.51 -7.36
CA CYS A 80 12.04 -9.25 -8.04
C CYS A 80 13.22 -8.72 -8.86
N LEU A 81 14.43 -8.77 -8.31
CA LEU A 81 15.62 -8.26 -8.99
C LEU A 81 16.07 -9.15 -10.15
N GLN A 82 15.76 -10.44 -10.11
CA GLN A 82 16.07 -11.37 -11.19
C GLN A 82 15.01 -11.37 -12.29
N ASN A 83 13.75 -11.13 -11.95
CA ASN A 83 12.64 -11.41 -12.83
C ASN A 83 11.80 -10.20 -13.22
N CYS A 84 11.87 -9.05 -12.54
CA CYS A 84 11.08 -7.89 -12.93
C CYS A 84 11.80 -6.98 -13.91
N ASP A 85 11.02 -6.32 -14.74
CA ASP A 85 11.48 -5.32 -15.71
C ASP A 85 11.26 -3.89 -15.17
N MET A 86 10.37 -3.74 -14.17
CA MET A 86 10.04 -2.46 -13.56
C MET A 86 9.63 -2.64 -12.10
N ILE A 87 10.04 -1.70 -11.23
CA ILE A 87 9.56 -1.58 -9.86
C ILE A 87 8.75 -0.30 -9.72
N VAL A 88 7.54 -0.41 -9.18
CA VAL A 88 6.69 0.73 -8.86
C VAL A 88 6.60 0.89 -7.33
N PHE A 89 7.29 1.89 -6.80
CA PHE A 89 7.15 2.32 -5.41
C PHE A 89 5.93 3.23 -5.29
N TRP A 90 4.86 2.75 -4.70
CA TRP A 90 3.64 3.52 -4.52
C TRP A 90 3.45 3.90 -3.06
N SER A 91 3.60 5.19 -2.75
CA SER A 91 3.59 5.70 -1.38
C SER A 91 4.55 4.95 -0.45
N ALA A 92 5.69 4.57 -0.99
CA ALA A 92 6.69 3.75 -0.33
C ALA A 92 8.02 4.50 -0.24
N ASP A 93 8.56 4.57 0.96
CA ASP A 93 9.89 5.11 1.22
C ASP A 93 10.71 4.13 2.07
N PRO A 94 11.20 3.02 1.47
CA PRO A 94 11.99 2.04 2.22
C PRO A 94 13.29 2.60 2.81
N GLU A 95 13.77 3.74 2.35
CA GLU A 95 14.95 4.39 2.92
C GLU A 95 14.70 4.98 4.30
N THR A 96 13.49 5.50 4.56
CA THR A 96 13.15 6.11 5.85
C THR A 96 12.26 5.26 6.73
N THR A 97 11.44 4.38 6.15
CA THR A 97 10.53 3.50 6.89
C THR A 97 11.17 2.17 7.30
N SER A 98 12.44 2.04 7.04
CA SER A 98 13.20 0.82 7.29
C SER A 98 13.44 0.48 8.76
N GLY A 99 12.96 1.23 9.72
CA GLY A 99 13.04 0.98 11.18
C GLY A 99 13.50 -0.43 11.61
N SER A 100 13.09 -0.93 12.72
CA SER A 100 13.57 -2.21 13.25
C SER A 100 13.32 -3.46 12.39
N TYR A 101 12.54 -3.33 11.31
CA TYR A 101 12.14 -4.50 10.51
C TYR A 101 12.61 -4.46 9.06
N GLY A 102 13.08 -3.35 8.55
CA GLY A 102 13.37 -3.20 7.12
C GLY A 102 14.67 -2.49 6.75
N ALA A 103 15.48 -2.11 7.73
CA ALA A 103 16.75 -1.39 7.47
C ALA A 103 17.65 -2.13 6.49
N GLN A 104 17.71 -3.44 6.58
CA GLN A 104 18.52 -4.27 5.69
C GLN A 104 17.95 -4.34 4.29
N GLU A 105 16.61 -4.44 4.15
CA GLU A 105 15.96 -4.46 2.84
C GLU A 105 16.17 -3.18 2.05
N GLY A 106 16.05 -2.01 2.67
CA GLY A 106 16.30 -0.73 2.01
C GLY A 106 17.72 -0.65 1.48
N THR A 107 18.70 -1.05 2.28
CA THR A 107 20.11 -1.05 1.88
C THR A 107 20.37 -2.02 0.72
N VAL A 108 19.84 -3.22 0.78
CA VAL A 108 20.00 -4.23 -0.28
C VAL A 108 19.32 -3.75 -1.57
N ARG A 109 18.09 -3.27 -1.51
CA ARG A 109 17.40 -2.70 -2.67
C ARG A 109 18.17 -1.57 -3.30
N ARG A 110 18.70 -0.66 -2.49
CA ARG A 110 19.49 0.47 -2.98
C ARG A 110 20.77 0.01 -3.69
N GLN A 111 21.48 -0.94 -3.12
CA GLN A 111 22.69 -1.46 -3.72
C GLN A 111 22.43 -2.15 -5.06
N TRP A 112 21.36 -2.91 -5.15
CA TRP A 112 21.01 -3.69 -6.33
C TRP A 112 20.38 -2.83 -7.43
N LEU A 113 19.41 -1.99 -7.07
CA LEU A 113 18.73 -1.13 -8.05
C LEU A 113 19.61 -0.03 -8.63
N LYS A 114 20.72 0.29 -7.98
CA LYS A 114 21.76 1.16 -8.56
C LYS A 114 22.64 0.46 -9.59
N ASN A 115 22.55 -0.85 -9.71
CA ASN A 115 23.29 -1.55 -10.75
C ASN A 115 22.58 -1.37 -12.10
N PRO A 116 23.15 -0.59 -13.04
CA PRO A 116 22.54 -0.36 -14.34
C PRO A 116 22.44 -1.64 -15.20
N ASP A 117 23.25 -2.65 -14.91
CA ASP A 117 23.24 -3.90 -15.66
C ASP A 117 21.98 -4.73 -15.41
N LEU A 118 21.23 -4.44 -14.33
CA LEU A 118 19.93 -5.08 -14.09
C LEU A 118 18.84 -4.62 -15.07
N GLY A 119 18.96 -3.41 -15.62
CA GLY A 119 18.02 -2.89 -16.60
C GLY A 119 16.60 -2.68 -16.07
N ILE A 120 16.43 -2.59 -14.74
CA ILE A 120 15.11 -2.47 -14.10
C ILE A 120 14.69 -1.00 -14.06
N ASP A 121 13.54 -0.68 -14.64
CA ASP A 121 12.95 0.64 -14.52
C ASP A 121 12.43 0.91 -13.13
N VAL A 122 12.62 2.13 -12.64
CA VAL A 122 12.13 2.56 -11.31
C VAL A 122 11.08 3.65 -11.50
N VAL A 123 9.93 3.46 -10.84
CA VAL A 123 8.83 4.40 -10.82
C VAL A 123 8.46 4.72 -9.39
N HIS A 124 8.28 6.00 -9.08
CA HIS A 124 7.80 6.47 -7.79
C HIS A 124 6.46 7.18 -7.95
N VAL A 125 5.47 6.76 -7.19
CA VAL A 125 4.16 7.41 -7.09
C VAL A 125 3.98 7.88 -5.66
N ASP A 126 4.27 9.14 -5.42
CA ASP A 126 4.21 9.73 -4.09
C ASP A 126 4.02 11.26 -4.22
N PRO A 127 3.16 11.91 -3.43
CA PRO A 127 3.02 13.36 -3.43
C PRO A 127 4.30 14.10 -3.02
N PHE A 128 5.20 13.39 -2.36
CA PHE A 128 6.48 13.90 -1.89
C PHE A 128 7.65 13.22 -2.59
N TYR A 129 8.65 13.99 -3.03
CA TYR A 129 9.89 13.45 -3.56
C TYR A 129 10.76 12.95 -2.41
N ASN A 130 10.46 11.73 -1.98
CA ASN A 130 10.99 11.11 -0.77
C ASN A 130 12.45 10.63 -0.92
N SER A 131 13.03 10.13 0.17
CA SER A 131 14.42 9.68 0.19
C SER A 131 14.68 8.54 -0.79
N SER A 132 13.75 7.63 -0.94
CA SER A 132 13.88 6.53 -1.91
C SER A 132 13.95 7.04 -3.34
N ALA A 133 13.14 8.04 -3.70
CA ALA A 133 13.19 8.67 -5.02
C ALA A 133 14.51 9.41 -5.28
N GLN A 134 15.13 9.96 -4.21
CA GLN A 134 16.44 10.61 -4.31
C GLN A 134 17.58 9.58 -4.55
N PHE A 135 17.49 8.43 -3.90
CA PHE A 135 18.53 7.41 -3.98
C PHE A 135 18.39 6.45 -5.16
N LEU A 136 17.17 6.21 -5.60
CA LEU A 136 16.83 5.32 -6.71
C LEU A 136 16.19 6.15 -7.82
N PRO A 137 17.00 6.80 -8.68
CA PRO A 137 16.46 7.68 -9.71
C PRO A 137 15.53 6.91 -10.66
N GLY A 138 14.41 7.54 -10.99
CA GLY A 138 13.38 6.96 -11.83
C GLY A 138 12.32 7.99 -12.20
N LYS A 139 11.23 7.55 -12.80
CA LYS A 139 10.09 8.42 -13.07
C LYS A 139 9.35 8.70 -11.76
N TRP A 140 9.04 9.95 -11.50
CA TRP A 140 8.26 10.38 -10.35
C TRP A 140 6.93 10.97 -10.76
N PHE A 141 5.86 10.46 -10.20
CA PHE A 141 4.48 10.95 -10.35
C PHE A 141 4.01 11.47 -9.00
N ALA A 142 3.55 12.70 -8.96
CA ALA A 142 3.16 13.39 -7.73
C ALA A 142 1.65 13.65 -7.68
N PRO A 143 0.81 12.65 -7.37
CA PRO A 143 -0.61 12.90 -7.17
C PRO A 143 -0.80 13.77 -5.91
N LYS A 144 -1.80 14.64 -5.92
CA LYS A 144 -2.21 15.37 -4.71
C LYS A 144 -2.43 14.36 -3.56
N PRO A 145 -2.11 14.71 -2.32
CA PRO A 145 -2.38 13.85 -1.17
C PRO A 145 -3.83 13.34 -1.18
N THR A 146 -4.04 12.08 -0.82
CA THR A 146 -5.34 11.38 -0.76
C THR A 146 -5.99 11.01 -2.09
N THR A 147 -5.40 11.36 -3.23
CA THR A 147 -6.01 11.14 -4.57
C THR A 147 -5.42 9.96 -5.35
N SER A 148 -4.44 9.26 -4.81
CA SER A 148 -3.75 8.15 -5.47
C SER A 148 -4.69 7.06 -6.02
N VAL A 149 -5.85 6.87 -5.41
CA VAL A 149 -6.86 5.92 -5.86
C VAL A 149 -7.34 6.24 -7.27
N ALA A 150 -7.56 7.52 -7.59
CA ALA A 150 -8.01 7.95 -8.92
C ALA A 150 -6.96 7.60 -9.99
N MET A 151 -5.68 7.82 -9.70
CA MET A 151 -4.60 7.44 -10.63
C MET A 151 -4.56 5.93 -10.86
N ALA A 152 -4.71 5.12 -9.80
CA ALA A 152 -4.73 3.67 -9.92
C ALA A 152 -5.92 3.15 -10.73
N MET A 153 -7.10 3.73 -10.53
CA MET A 153 -8.30 3.42 -11.32
C MET A 153 -8.10 3.75 -12.80
N ALA A 154 -7.47 4.88 -13.10
CA ALA A 154 -7.20 5.25 -14.49
C ALA A 154 -6.18 4.32 -15.17
N ILE A 155 -5.20 3.81 -14.45
CA ILE A 155 -4.29 2.76 -14.96
C ILE A 155 -5.10 1.51 -15.31
N ALA A 156 -5.94 1.03 -14.41
CA ALA A 156 -6.80 -0.12 -14.65
C ALA A 156 -7.79 0.10 -15.82
N TYR A 157 -8.34 1.31 -15.93
CA TYR A 157 -9.18 1.69 -17.07
C TYR A 157 -8.43 1.54 -18.41
N VAL A 158 -7.21 2.06 -18.49
CA VAL A 158 -6.38 1.93 -19.71
C VAL A 158 -6.12 0.46 -20.04
N TRP A 159 -5.80 -0.37 -19.04
CA TRP A 159 -5.60 -1.80 -19.23
C TRP A 159 -6.84 -2.51 -19.79
N ILE A 160 -8.03 -2.13 -19.30
CA ILE A 160 -9.29 -2.68 -19.82
C ILE A 160 -9.52 -2.24 -21.27
N LYS A 161 -9.33 -0.96 -21.59
CA LYS A 161 -9.62 -0.40 -22.90
C LYS A 161 -8.62 -0.82 -23.96
N GLU A 162 -7.37 -1.04 -23.58
CA GLU A 162 -6.29 -1.38 -24.49
C GLU A 162 -5.87 -2.85 -24.43
N ASP A 163 -6.63 -3.64 -23.64
CA ASP A 163 -6.41 -5.09 -23.53
C ASP A 163 -5.02 -5.46 -22.99
N LEU A 164 -4.59 -4.75 -21.93
CA LEU A 164 -3.26 -4.86 -21.33
C LEU A 164 -3.27 -5.58 -19.96
N TYR A 165 -4.27 -6.40 -19.67
CA TYR A 165 -4.36 -7.17 -18.43
C TYR A 165 -4.41 -8.67 -18.70
N ASP A 166 -4.04 -9.47 -17.73
CA ASP A 166 -4.05 -10.93 -17.83
C ASP A 166 -5.47 -11.50 -17.70
N LYS A 167 -6.14 -11.68 -18.85
CA LYS A 167 -7.52 -12.16 -18.90
C LYS A 167 -7.69 -13.58 -18.38
N GLU A 168 -6.72 -14.44 -18.65
CA GLU A 168 -6.77 -15.83 -18.22
C GLU A 168 -6.67 -15.93 -16.69
N TYR A 169 -5.72 -15.19 -16.12
CA TYR A 169 -5.56 -15.13 -14.68
C TYR A 169 -6.80 -14.51 -14.01
N VAL A 170 -7.29 -13.39 -14.53
CA VAL A 170 -8.50 -12.75 -13.99
C VAL A 170 -9.69 -13.69 -14.03
N ALA A 171 -9.90 -14.40 -15.14
CA ALA A 171 -11.04 -15.32 -15.28
C ALA A 171 -10.94 -16.52 -14.35
N SER A 172 -9.74 -16.99 -14.03
CA SER A 172 -9.54 -18.21 -13.25
C SER A 172 -9.25 -17.98 -11.76
N HIS A 173 -8.79 -16.78 -11.36
CA HIS A 173 -8.31 -16.49 -10.01
C HIS A 173 -9.04 -15.32 -9.33
N THR A 174 -10.02 -14.69 -9.99
CA THR A 174 -10.76 -13.60 -9.39
C THR A 174 -12.26 -13.80 -9.49
N GLU A 175 -12.99 -13.20 -8.55
CA GLU A 175 -14.44 -13.13 -8.56
C GLU A 175 -14.86 -11.66 -8.53
N GLY A 176 -15.94 -11.31 -9.24
CA GLY A 176 -16.49 -9.97 -9.27
C GLY A 176 -15.75 -8.97 -10.16
N PHE A 177 -14.86 -9.43 -11.03
CA PHE A 177 -14.14 -8.55 -11.96
C PHE A 177 -15.07 -7.75 -12.87
N ASP A 178 -16.19 -8.33 -13.31
CA ASP A 178 -17.16 -7.63 -14.17
C ASP A 178 -17.78 -6.42 -13.48
N VAL A 179 -18.02 -6.49 -12.17
CA VAL A 179 -18.51 -5.36 -11.36
C VAL A 179 -17.46 -4.26 -11.30
N TRP A 180 -16.22 -4.64 -11.02
CA TRP A 180 -15.09 -3.71 -11.04
C TRP A 180 -14.91 -3.03 -12.40
N LYS A 181 -14.97 -3.81 -13.47
CA LYS A 181 -14.87 -3.32 -14.84
C LYS A 181 -16.01 -2.34 -15.17
N ALA A 182 -17.27 -2.69 -14.86
CA ALA A 182 -18.42 -1.83 -15.09
C ALA A 182 -18.27 -0.47 -14.40
N TYR A 183 -17.81 -0.47 -13.15
CA TYR A 183 -17.50 0.76 -12.42
C TYR A 183 -16.39 1.59 -13.09
N LEU A 184 -15.31 0.95 -13.52
CA LEU A 184 -14.19 1.67 -14.17
C LEU A 184 -14.58 2.29 -15.50
N VAL A 185 -15.38 1.61 -16.32
CA VAL A 185 -15.78 2.13 -17.63
C VAL A 185 -16.98 3.08 -17.56
N GLY A 186 -17.57 3.26 -16.38
CA GLY A 186 -18.66 4.20 -16.14
C GLY A 186 -20.05 3.63 -16.37
N ASP A 187 -20.20 2.33 -16.52
CA ASP A 187 -21.51 1.69 -16.72
C ASP A 187 -22.37 1.73 -15.44
N GLU A 188 -21.74 1.83 -14.27
CA GLU A 188 -22.43 1.83 -12.99
C GLU A 188 -22.85 3.23 -12.53
N ASP A 189 -21.96 4.23 -12.67
CA ASP A 189 -22.15 5.58 -12.12
C ASP A 189 -22.16 6.69 -13.18
N GLY A 190 -22.07 6.33 -14.46
CA GLY A 190 -22.01 7.27 -15.59
C GLY A 190 -20.68 7.99 -15.73
N ILE A 191 -19.66 7.64 -14.95
CA ILE A 191 -18.36 8.32 -14.91
C ILE A 191 -17.23 7.35 -15.23
N ALA A 192 -16.72 7.36 -16.46
CA ALA A 192 -15.55 6.56 -16.80
C ALA A 192 -14.28 7.10 -16.10
N LYS A 193 -13.51 6.20 -15.49
CA LYS A 193 -12.31 6.53 -14.71
C LYS A 193 -11.09 6.72 -15.64
N THR A 194 -11.24 7.61 -16.61
CA THR A 194 -10.23 7.86 -17.65
C THR A 194 -8.97 8.54 -17.09
N PRO A 195 -7.85 8.53 -17.83
CA PRO A 195 -6.70 9.36 -17.47
C PRO A 195 -7.02 10.87 -17.38
N GLU A 196 -7.97 11.38 -18.15
CA GLU A 196 -8.42 12.78 -18.07
C GLU A 196 -9.24 13.04 -16.80
N TRP A 197 -10.10 12.11 -16.42
CA TRP A 197 -10.85 12.16 -15.16
C TRP A 197 -9.89 12.21 -13.97
N GLN A 198 -8.89 11.34 -13.92
CA GLN A 198 -7.94 11.33 -12.81
C GLN A 198 -7.05 12.59 -12.79
N GLU A 199 -6.72 13.19 -13.94
CA GLU A 199 -5.92 14.43 -13.99
C GLU A 199 -6.60 15.56 -13.22
N ALA A 200 -7.91 15.70 -13.34
CA ALA A 200 -8.68 16.68 -12.56
C ALA A 200 -8.56 16.43 -11.04
N GLU A 201 -8.57 15.18 -10.62
CA GLU A 201 -8.47 14.79 -9.21
C GLU A 201 -7.04 14.91 -8.69
N THR A 202 -6.09 14.31 -9.38
CA THR A 202 -4.71 14.12 -8.89
C THR A 202 -3.75 15.23 -9.26
N GLY A 203 -4.01 15.93 -10.36
CA GLY A 203 -3.08 16.86 -10.98
C GLY A 203 -1.96 16.21 -11.80
N VAL A 204 -1.93 14.87 -11.88
CA VAL A 204 -0.95 14.16 -12.73
C VAL A 204 -1.46 14.14 -14.18
N PRO A 205 -0.67 14.61 -15.16
CA PRO A 205 -1.12 14.70 -16.53
C PRO A 205 -1.63 13.37 -17.12
N ALA A 206 -2.77 13.40 -17.78
CA ALA A 206 -3.41 12.21 -18.38
C ALA A 206 -2.48 11.45 -19.31
N LYS A 207 -1.69 12.17 -20.10
CA LYS A 207 -0.70 11.59 -21.02
C LYS A 207 0.34 10.75 -20.29
N ASP A 208 0.76 11.17 -19.09
CA ASP A 208 1.80 10.52 -18.32
C ASP A 208 1.26 9.26 -17.63
N VAL A 209 0.03 9.31 -17.12
CA VAL A 209 -0.67 8.14 -16.57
C VAL A 209 -0.94 7.10 -17.65
N ARG A 210 -1.35 7.53 -18.84
CA ARG A 210 -1.55 6.62 -19.99
C ARG A 210 -0.24 5.97 -20.43
N ALA A 211 0.84 6.73 -20.47
CA ALA A 211 2.17 6.19 -20.80
C ALA A 211 2.63 5.16 -19.77
N LEU A 212 2.47 5.47 -18.47
CA LEU A 212 2.78 4.53 -17.38
C LEU A 212 1.94 3.26 -17.49
N ALA A 213 0.63 3.38 -17.70
CA ALA A 213 -0.26 2.22 -17.80
C ALA A 213 0.14 1.29 -18.95
N ARG A 214 0.48 1.85 -20.11
CA ARG A 214 0.93 1.07 -21.28
C ARG A 214 2.29 0.42 -21.08
N ASP A 215 3.21 1.11 -20.41
CA ASP A 215 4.54 0.59 -20.10
C ASP A 215 4.43 -0.53 -19.07
N TRP A 216 3.67 -0.30 -18.00
CA TRP A 216 3.42 -1.30 -16.97
C TRP A 216 2.71 -2.54 -17.52
N GLY A 217 1.67 -2.38 -18.33
CA GLY A 217 0.90 -3.50 -18.89
C GLY A 217 1.70 -4.41 -19.84
N LYS A 218 2.92 -4.03 -20.22
CA LYS A 218 3.81 -4.80 -21.12
C LYS A 218 5.01 -5.41 -20.40
N LYS A 219 5.19 -5.12 -19.13
CA LYS A 219 6.36 -5.49 -18.33
C LYS A 219 5.97 -6.38 -17.17
N ARG A 220 6.92 -7.16 -16.68
CA ARG A 220 6.80 -7.84 -15.38
C ARG A 220 7.12 -6.82 -14.31
N VAL A 221 6.12 -6.44 -13.54
CA VAL A 221 6.23 -5.33 -12.60
C VAL A 221 6.12 -5.83 -11.17
N TYR A 222 7.07 -5.41 -10.35
CA TYR A 222 6.92 -5.49 -8.91
C TYR A 222 6.24 -4.24 -8.39
N LEU A 223 5.03 -4.38 -7.88
CA LEU A 223 4.33 -3.30 -7.20
C LEU A 223 4.72 -3.31 -5.72
N ALA A 224 5.38 -2.25 -5.27
CA ALA A 224 5.80 -2.05 -3.89
C ALA A 224 4.91 -0.97 -3.22
N PRO A 225 3.71 -1.34 -2.71
CA PRO A 225 2.78 -0.41 -2.12
C PRO A 225 3.10 -0.23 -0.64
N GLY A 226 4.26 0.34 -0.32
CA GLY A 226 4.60 0.66 1.05
C GLY A 226 5.97 0.19 1.53
N GLY A 227 6.28 0.53 2.79
CA GLY A 227 7.63 0.45 3.34
C GLY A 227 8.21 -0.95 3.53
N TRP A 228 7.38 -1.97 3.64
CA TRP A 228 7.80 -3.36 3.89
C TRP A 228 7.68 -4.27 2.66
N GLY A 229 7.40 -3.71 1.50
CA GLY A 229 7.17 -4.49 0.30
C GLY A 229 5.84 -5.24 0.25
N ASN A 230 5.02 -5.17 1.29
CA ASN A 230 3.74 -5.87 1.38
C ASN A 230 2.56 -4.97 1.80
N GLY A 231 2.55 -3.72 1.36
CA GLY A 231 1.37 -2.87 1.45
C GLY A 231 1.27 -1.95 2.67
N HIS A 232 2.31 -1.80 3.43
CA HIS A 232 2.32 -0.92 4.61
C HIS A 232 2.59 0.55 4.27
N GLY A 233 2.21 1.00 3.09
CA GLY A 233 2.54 2.32 2.57
C GLY A 233 1.79 3.47 3.21
N GLY A 234 2.34 4.66 3.00
CA GLY A 234 1.78 5.90 3.51
C GLY A 234 0.34 6.15 3.05
N ALA A 235 -0.01 5.76 1.83
CA ALA A 235 -1.35 5.98 1.28
C ALA A 235 -2.45 5.19 2.01
N CYS A 236 -2.14 4.10 2.70
CA CYS A 236 -3.14 3.40 3.51
C CYS A 236 -3.52 4.16 4.79
N ARG A 237 -2.78 5.20 5.15
CA ARG A 237 -2.97 6.01 6.37
C ARG A 237 -3.79 7.27 6.16
N ASN A 238 -4.36 7.44 5.00
CA ASN A 238 -5.15 8.62 4.67
C ASN A 238 -6.65 8.29 4.56
N GLN A 239 -7.46 9.32 4.28
CA GLN A 239 -8.91 9.24 4.17
C GLN A 239 -9.39 8.16 3.18
N THR A 240 -8.66 7.92 2.11
CA THR A 240 -8.98 6.94 1.07
C THR A 240 -8.14 5.66 1.16
N GLY A 241 -7.50 5.43 2.31
CA GLY A 241 -6.52 4.39 2.48
C GLY A 241 -7.05 2.96 2.29
N ILE A 242 -8.28 2.71 2.71
CA ILE A 242 -8.97 1.43 2.50
C ILE A 242 -9.20 1.20 1.00
N GLN A 243 -9.71 2.20 0.29
CA GLN A 243 -9.95 2.12 -1.15
C GLN A 243 -8.63 1.98 -1.91
N TRP A 244 -7.60 2.71 -1.49
CA TRP A 244 -6.27 2.56 -2.09
C TRP A 244 -5.74 1.13 -1.98
N ALA A 245 -5.81 0.52 -0.80
CA ALA A 245 -5.38 -0.85 -0.58
C ALA A 245 -6.15 -1.85 -1.47
N ARG A 246 -7.47 -1.67 -1.58
CA ARG A 246 -8.32 -2.50 -2.45
C ARG A 246 -7.90 -2.40 -3.91
N VAL A 247 -7.68 -1.19 -4.42
CA VAL A 247 -7.28 -0.97 -5.81
C VAL A 247 -5.88 -1.53 -6.08
N MET A 248 -4.95 -1.44 -5.14
CA MET A 248 -3.63 -2.08 -5.29
C MET A 248 -3.75 -3.59 -5.50
N VAL A 249 -4.63 -4.26 -4.75
CA VAL A 249 -4.92 -5.69 -4.96
C VAL A 249 -5.53 -5.95 -6.34
N CYS A 250 -6.46 -5.09 -6.80
CA CYS A 250 -7.03 -5.21 -8.14
C CYS A 250 -5.95 -5.08 -9.24
N LEU A 251 -5.03 -4.12 -9.11
CA LEU A 251 -3.93 -3.98 -10.09
C LEU A 251 -3.03 -5.23 -10.12
N VAL A 252 -2.71 -5.77 -8.97
CA VAL A 252 -1.93 -7.01 -8.85
C VAL A 252 -2.64 -8.17 -9.54
N ALA A 253 -3.94 -8.34 -9.28
CA ALA A 253 -4.75 -9.39 -9.91
C ALA A 253 -4.83 -9.21 -11.43
N MET A 254 -5.03 -7.98 -11.92
CA MET A 254 -5.08 -7.70 -13.37
C MET A 254 -3.76 -7.98 -14.08
N GLN A 255 -2.64 -8.01 -13.38
CA GLN A 255 -1.32 -8.33 -13.93
C GLN A 255 -0.93 -9.80 -13.73
N GLY A 256 -1.80 -10.63 -13.16
CA GLY A 256 -1.53 -12.04 -12.92
C GLY A 256 -0.37 -12.29 -11.95
N LEU A 257 -0.17 -11.39 -10.99
CA LEU A 257 0.91 -11.55 -10.02
C LEU A 257 0.65 -12.74 -9.10
N GLY A 258 1.68 -13.53 -8.86
CA GLY A 258 1.61 -14.79 -8.14
C GLY A 258 1.59 -16.02 -9.06
N LYS A 259 1.68 -15.83 -10.37
CA LYS A 259 1.99 -16.95 -11.28
C LYS A 259 3.41 -17.43 -11.03
N PRO A 260 3.65 -18.75 -11.12
CA PRO A 260 4.99 -19.30 -11.10
C PRO A 260 5.82 -18.86 -12.29
#